data_29f314b59ce51b247ea4269cb989b1eb
#
_entry.id   29f314b59ce51b247ea4269cb989b1eb
#
_cell.length_a   1.000
_cell.length_b   1.000
_cell.length_c   1.000
_cell.angle_alpha   90.00
_cell.angle_beta   90.00
_cell.angle_gamma   90.00
#
_symmetry.space_group_name_H-M   'P 1'
#
loop_
_entity.id
_entity.type
_entity.pdbx_description
1 polymer ?
#
loop_
_entity_poly.entity_id
_entity_poly.type
_entity_poly.pdbx_seq_one_letter_code
_entity_poly.pdbx_strand_id
1 'polypeptide(L)'
;MKAAVEDLPPNKAPHAPSAVRPRDAASLLIYRRQGAQLEVLMGKRRPGARFLPDVYVFPGGALDKADAQKVAQATAKPQRATGLGSALAPHWVQAMAARHPLHAAALLVAALRESHEESGWRWADAALPGLNNTGFCYLGRAITPAQSPRRFHARFFAVPQERMQQDPHADGELLDLRWVDVRNPEDLPIIDVTEFMLAELQRELTGKRADVPLLCYVNDRVRIRRLSTSP
;
A
#
# COMPACT_ATOMS: atom_id res chain seq x y z
N MET A 1 22.15 -10.30 -8.41
CA MET A 1 21.35 -9.94 -9.59
C MET A 1 20.73 -8.58 -9.28
N LYS A 2 21.20 -7.50 -9.89
CA LYS A 2 20.52 -6.20 -9.81
C LYS A 2 19.21 -6.37 -10.60
N ALA A 3 18.07 -6.35 -9.92
CA ALA A 3 16.79 -6.40 -10.59
C ALA A 3 16.72 -5.19 -11.53
N ALA A 4 16.59 -5.46 -12.82
CA ALA A 4 16.46 -4.46 -13.86
C ALA A 4 15.07 -3.83 -13.79
N VAL A 5 14.84 -2.96 -12.82
CA VAL A 5 13.66 -2.07 -12.78
C VAL A 5 13.81 -0.95 -13.81
N GLU A 6 14.97 -0.88 -14.50
CA GLU A 6 15.26 0.18 -15.49
C GLU A 6 14.50 0.02 -16.82
N ASP A 7 13.96 -1.18 -17.11
CA ASP A 7 13.32 -1.51 -18.41
C ASP A 7 11.82 -1.79 -18.35
N LEU A 8 11.14 -1.45 -17.25
CA LEU A 8 9.68 -1.57 -17.22
C LEU A 8 9.03 -0.56 -18.20
N PRO A 9 8.06 -0.99 -19.04
CA PRO A 9 7.43 -0.10 -20.00
C PRO A 9 6.72 1.06 -19.27
N PRO A 10 6.82 2.29 -19.77
CA PRO A 10 6.18 3.44 -19.14
C PRO A 10 4.66 3.27 -19.14
N ASN A 11 4.04 3.57 -17.99
CA ASN A 11 2.59 3.59 -17.86
C ASN A 11 1.99 4.62 -18.85
N LYS A 12 1.37 4.14 -19.94
CA LYS A 12 0.75 4.97 -20.99
C LYS A 12 -0.60 5.55 -20.54
N ALA A 13 -0.62 6.32 -19.45
CA ALA A 13 -1.79 7.10 -19.11
C ALA A 13 -1.87 8.36 -20.04
N PRO A 14 -3.08 8.77 -20.48
CA PRO A 14 -3.23 9.93 -21.34
C PRO A 14 -2.73 11.22 -20.69
N HIS A 15 -2.05 12.06 -21.46
CA HIS A 15 -1.43 13.32 -21.01
C HIS A 15 -2.46 14.33 -20.52
N ALA A 16 -2.20 14.92 -19.35
CA ALA A 16 -2.94 16.06 -18.83
C ALA A 16 -2.11 17.35 -18.96
N PRO A 17 -2.73 18.50 -19.33
CA PRO A 17 -2.02 19.74 -19.64
C PRO A 17 -1.41 20.49 -18.44
N SER A 18 -1.68 20.09 -17.19
CA SER A 18 -1.09 20.70 -16.00
C SER A 18 -0.78 19.66 -14.94
N ALA A 19 0.30 19.87 -14.18
CA ALA A 19 0.73 18.97 -13.12
C ALA A 19 -0.27 18.95 -11.94
N VAL A 20 -1.20 18.01 -11.96
CA VAL A 20 -2.15 17.80 -10.85
C VAL A 20 -1.35 17.41 -9.59
N ARG A 21 -1.66 18.04 -8.44
CA ARG A 21 -1.05 17.68 -7.16
C ARG A 21 -1.45 16.25 -6.78
N PRO A 22 -0.49 15.36 -6.46
CA PRO A 22 -0.81 14.01 -6.01
C PRO A 22 -1.67 14.00 -4.75
N ARG A 23 -2.75 13.21 -4.73
CA ARG A 23 -3.56 12.98 -3.54
C ARG A 23 -2.90 11.91 -2.68
N ASP A 24 -2.97 12.08 -1.36
CA ASP A 24 -2.54 11.04 -0.43
C ASP A 24 -3.44 9.80 -0.60
N ALA A 25 -2.79 8.63 -0.64
CA ALA A 25 -3.44 7.33 -0.79
C ALA A 25 -2.67 6.25 -0.02
N ALA A 26 -3.33 5.14 0.25
CA ALA A 26 -2.70 4.00 0.90
C ALA A 26 -3.25 2.68 0.36
N SER A 27 -2.40 1.65 0.29
CA SER A 27 -2.75 0.30 -0.13
C SER A 27 -2.24 -0.73 0.87
N LEU A 28 -2.96 -1.83 1.00
CA LEU A 28 -2.65 -2.93 1.92
C LEU A 28 -2.35 -4.21 1.15
N LEU A 29 -1.16 -4.76 1.35
CA LEU A 29 -0.76 -6.07 0.88
C LEU A 29 -1.07 -7.09 1.98
N ILE A 30 -2.17 -7.83 1.85
CA ILE A 30 -2.45 -8.96 2.74
C ILE A 30 -1.70 -10.15 2.18
N TYR A 31 -0.77 -10.72 2.97
CA TYR A 31 0.04 -11.84 2.51
C TYR A 31 -0.15 -13.08 3.37
N ARG A 32 0.12 -14.24 2.79
CA ARG A 32 0.16 -15.53 3.50
C ARG A 32 1.29 -16.40 2.98
N ARG A 33 1.68 -17.38 3.79
CA ARG A 33 2.58 -18.44 3.34
C ARG A 33 1.81 -19.74 3.21
N GLN A 34 1.93 -20.38 2.05
CA GLN A 34 1.36 -21.69 1.77
C GLN A 34 2.50 -22.63 1.38
N GLY A 35 3.00 -23.40 2.36
CA GLY A 35 4.27 -24.13 2.20
C GLY A 35 5.45 -23.19 1.92
N ALA A 36 6.14 -23.38 0.80
CA ALA A 36 7.24 -22.54 0.36
C ALA A 36 6.82 -21.29 -0.43
N GLN A 37 5.54 -21.18 -0.78
CA GLN A 37 5.02 -20.09 -1.57
C GLN A 37 4.64 -18.90 -0.66
N LEU A 38 4.95 -17.70 -1.12
CA LEU A 38 4.51 -16.45 -0.55
C LEU A 38 3.45 -15.87 -1.49
N GLU A 39 2.23 -15.73 -1.00
CA GLU A 39 1.11 -15.23 -1.78
C GLU A 39 0.59 -13.91 -1.21
N VAL A 40 0.07 -13.05 -2.08
CA VAL A 40 -0.57 -11.78 -1.76
C VAL A 40 -1.98 -11.74 -2.33
N LEU A 41 -2.94 -11.22 -1.57
CA LEU A 41 -4.29 -10.98 -2.03
C LEU A 41 -4.30 -9.82 -3.03
N MET A 42 -4.80 -10.07 -4.21
CA MET A 42 -4.99 -9.08 -5.27
C MET A 42 -6.40 -9.19 -5.85
N GLY A 43 -6.89 -8.07 -6.37
CA GLY A 43 -8.18 -8.06 -7.05
C GLY A 43 -8.11 -7.26 -8.35
N LYS A 44 -8.98 -7.63 -9.30
CA LYS A 44 -9.08 -6.97 -10.60
C LYS A 44 -9.98 -5.75 -10.52
N ARG A 45 -9.48 -4.60 -10.97
CA ARG A 45 -10.29 -3.39 -11.09
C ARG A 45 -11.37 -3.56 -12.18
N ARG A 46 -12.57 -3.02 -11.92
CA ARG A 46 -13.69 -3.09 -12.87
C ARG A 46 -13.32 -2.45 -14.21
N PRO A 47 -13.81 -2.96 -15.35
CA PRO A 47 -13.56 -2.39 -16.68
C PRO A 47 -13.93 -0.92 -16.81
N GLY A 48 -14.95 -0.47 -16.07
CA GLY A 48 -15.37 0.94 -16.02
C GLY A 48 -14.61 1.83 -15.03
N ALA A 49 -13.54 1.35 -14.40
CA ALA A 49 -12.77 2.14 -13.46
C ALA A 49 -12.10 3.33 -14.15
N ARG A 50 -12.25 4.53 -13.57
CA ARG A 50 -11.69 5.77 -14.13
C ARG A 50 -10.17 5.85 -14.12
N PHE A 51 -9.50 4.93 -13.43
CA PHE A 51 -8.05 4.87 -13.31
C PHE A 51 -7.62 3.40 -13.34
N LEU A 52 -6.76 3.03 -14.27
CA LEU A 52 -6.22 1.68 -14.45
C LEU A 52 -7.32 0.58 -14.48
N PRO A 53 -8.24 0.59 -15.46
CA PRO A 53 -9.24 -0.48 -15.61
C PRO A 53 -8.56 -1.80 -15.97
N ASP A 54 -9.21 -2.92 -15.63
CA ASP A 54 -8.81 -4.29 -15.99
C ASP A 54 -7.45 -4.76 -15.49
N VAL A 55 -6.78 -4.03 -14.59
CA VAL A 55 -5.52 -4.46 -13.97
C VAL A 55 -5.76 -5.02 -12.56
N TYR A 56 -4.88 -5.93 -12.14
CA TYR A 56 -4.84 -6.41 -10.77
C TYR A 56 -4.06 -5.45 -9.89
N VAL A 57 -4.63 -5.17 -8.73
CA VAL A 57 -4.10 -4.24 -7.74
C VAL A 57 -4.21 -4.82 -6.33
N PHE A 58 -3.45 -4.27 -5.40
CA PHE A 58 -3.73 -4.44 -3.98
C PHE A 58 -4.93 -3.60 -3.58
N PRO A 59 -5.75 -4.02 -2.61
CA PRO A 59 -6.78 -3.16 -2.04
C PRO A 59 -6.19 -1.84 -1.56
N GLY A 60 -6.84 -0.73 -1.93
CA GLY A 60 -6.33 0.59 -1.57
C GLY A 60 -6.98 1.75 -2.30
N GLY A 61 -6.94 2.92 -1.66
CA GLY A 61 -7.54 4.12 -2.21
C GLY A 61 -7.06 5.42 -1.57
N ALA A 62 -7.80 6.48 -1.79
CA ALA A 62 -7.44 7.81 -1.33
C ALA A 62 -7.71 7.99 0.17
N LEU A 63 -6.81 8.75 0.82
CA LEU A 63 -7.04 9.21 2.19
C LEU A 63 -8.30 10.08 2.26
N ASP A 64 -9.22 9.74 3.16
CA ASP A 64 -10.44 10.47 3.45
C ASP A 64 -10.35 11.26 4.78
N LYS A 65 -11.23 12.25 4.93
CA LYS A 65 -11.36 12.99 6.20
C LYS A 65 -11.80 12.10 7.36
N ALA A 66 -12.63 11.10 7.09
CA ALA A 66 -13.10 10.13 8.07
C ALA A 66 -11.95 9.31 8.68
N ASP A 67 -10.90 9.02 7.90
CA ASP A 67 -9.72 8.30 8.39
C ASP A 67 -9.00 9.10 9.48
N ALA A 68 -8.82 10.41 9.27
CA ALA A 68 -8.23 11.31 10.28
C ALA A 68 -9.10 11.45 11.53
N GLN A 69 -10.44 11.51 11.36
CA GLN A 69 -11.38 11.54 12.49
C GLN A 69 -11.32 10.26 13.32
N LYS A 70 -11.22 9.09 12.67
CA LYS A 70 -11.08 7.80 13.35
C LYS A 70 -9.81 7.72 14.18
N VAL A 71 -8.69 8.25 13.66
CA VAL A 71 -7.43 8.38 14.42
C VAL A 71 -7.61 9.29 15.64
N ALA A 72 -8.19 10.48 15.46
CA ALA A 72 -8.43 11.40 16.56
C ALA A 72 -9.30 10.79 17.68
N GLN A 73 -10.36 10.06 17.31
CA GLN A 73 -11.20 9.34 18.26
C GLN A 73 -10.46 8.21 18.99
N ALA A 74 -9.58 7.48 18.29
CA ALA A 74 -8.77 6.43 18.90
C ALA A 74 -7.75 7.01 19.88
N THR A 75 -7.09 8.10 19.53
CA THR A 75 -6.09 8.76 20.39
C THR A 75 -6.70 9.46 21.61
N ALA A 76 -7.96 9.88 21.55
CA ALA A 76 -8.70 10.41 22.70
C ALA A 76 -9.01 9.36 23.78
N LYS A 77 -8.86 8.05 23.48
CA LYS A 77 -9.08 6.94 24.41
C LYS A 77 -7.77 6.18 24.63
N PRO A 78 -7.03 6.44 25.73
CA PRO A 78 -5.69 5.88 25.96
C PRO A 78 -5.60 4.35 25.81
N GLN A 79 -6.64 3.61 26.21
CA GLN A 79 -6.68 2.14 26.09
C GLN A 79 -6.72 1.64 24.64
N ARG A 80 -7.12 2.47 23.67
CA ARG A 80 -7.13 2.14 22.23
C ARG A 80 -5.92 2.67 21.46
N ALA A 81 -5.15 3.55 22.10
CA ALA A 81 -3.97 4.19 21.49
C ALA A 81 -2.69 3.37 21.60
N THR A 82 -2.68 2.27 22.33
CA THR A 82 -1.46 1.49 22.66
C THR A 82 -0.72 0.96 21.44
N GLY A 83 -1.40 0.70 20.33
CA GLY A 83 -0.76 0.29 19.07
C GLY A 83 -0.22 1.45 18.23
N LEU A 84 -0.86 2.63 18.30
CA LEU A 84 -0.51 3.80 17.48
C LEU A 84 0.82 4.44 17.87
N GLY A 85 1.29 4.28 19.10
CA GLY A 85 2.52 4.92 19.59
C GLY A 85 3.76 4.56 18.77
N SER A 86 3.91 3.29 18.38
CA SER A 86 5.04 2.84 17.55
C SER A 86 4.91 3.23 16.07
N ALA A 87 3.67 3.33 15.55
CA ALA A 87 3.40 3.81 14.19
C ALA A 87 3.74 5.30 14.02
N LEU A 88 3.85 6.01 15.12
CA LEU A 88 4.06 7.46 15.17
C LEU A 88 5.54 7.84 15.37
N ALA A 89 6.44 6.86 15.40
CA ALA A 89 7.87 7.15 15.54
C ALA A 89 8.37 8.08 14.42
N PRO A 90 9.22 9.05 14.73
CA PRO A 90 9.64 10.10 13.78
C PRO A 90 10.19 9.56 12.45
N HIS A 91 10.96 8.46 12.49
CA HIS A 91 11.53 7.86 11.29
C HIS A 91 10.45 7.33 10.32
N TRP A 92 9.34 6.77 10.84
CA TRP A 92 8.21 6.34 9.98
C TRP A 92 7.46 7.53 9.38
N VAL A 93 7.24 8.58 10.15
CA VAL A 93 6.63 9.83 9.66
C VAL A 93 7.46 10.39 8.49
N GLN A 94 8.79 10.40 8.63
CA GLN A 94 9.71 10.83 7.59
C GLN A 94 9.68 9.88 6.37
N ALA A 95 9.76 8.57 6.59
CA ALA A 95 9.77 7.57 5.52
C ALA A 95 8.49 7.61 4.68
N MET A 96 7.34 7.81 5.32
CA MET A 96 6.05 7.98 4.64
C MET A 96 5.91 9.35 3.97
N ALA A 97 6.81 10.30 4.24
CA ALA A 97 6.63 11.71 3.93
C ALA A 97 5.27 12.23 4.43
N ALA A 98 4.90 11.80 5.64
CA ALA A 98 3.70 12.26 6.30
C ALA A 98 3.93 13.66 6.90
N ARG A 99 2.87 14.48 6.94
CA ARG A 99 2.97 15.87 7.43
C ARG A 99 3.21 15.94 8.94
N HIS A 100 2.71 14.96 9.68
CA HIS A 100 2.81 14.83 11.14
C HIS A 100 2.37 13.40 11.53
N PRO A 101 2.59 12.97 12.78
CA PRO A 101 2.28 11.61 13.23
C PRO A 101 0.83 11.17 12.97
N LEU A 102 -0.17 12.01 13.31
CA LEU A 102 -1.58 11.65 13.08
C LEU A 102 -1.92 11.47 11.59
N HIS A 103 -1.21 12.16 10.69
CA HIS A 103 -1.35 11.94 9.25
C HIS A 103 -0.78 10.58 8.84
N ALA A 104 0.33 10.14 9.41
CA ALA A 104 0.87 8.80 9.17
C ALA A 104 -0.12 7.72 9.65
N ALA A 105 -0.71 7.89 10.84
CA ALA A 105 -1.74 7.01 11.34
C ALA A 105 -3.01 7.00 10.47
N ALA A 106 -3.42 8.15 9.93
CA ALA A 106 -4.57 8.23 9.04
C ALA A 106 -4.33 7.49 7.72
N LEU A 107 -3.11 7.50 7.18
CA LEU A 107 -2.75 6.69 6.00
C LEU A 107 -2.87 5.18 6.28
N LEU A 108 -2.49 4.74 7.48
CA LEU A 108 -2.68 3.36 7.90
C LEU A 108 -4.17 2.99 7.99
N VAL A 109 -4.98 3.87 8.60
CA VAL A 109 -6.43 3.68 8.71
C VAL A 109 -7.09 3.63 7.33
N ALA A 110 -6.64 4.48 6.39
CA ALA A 110 -7.12 4.46 5.00
C ALA A 110 -6.85 3.09 4.34
N ALA A 111 -5.64 2.54 4.49
CA ALA A 111 -5.30 1.23 3.93
C ALA A 111 -6.21 0.11 4.49
N LEU A 112 -6.52 0.15 5.79
CA LEU A 112 -7.40 -0.84 6.43
C LEU A 112 -8.87 -0.67 5.99
N ARG A 113 -9.36 0.56 5.86
CA ARG A 113 -10.73 0.84 5.39
C ARG A 113 -10.91 0.37 3.96
N GLU A 114 -10.02 0.78 3.07
CA GLU A 114 -10.08 0.41 1.65
C GLU A 114 -9.96 -1.11 1.47
N SER A 115 -9.12 -1.78 2.28
CA SER A 115 -9.05 -3.23 2.27
C SER A 115 -10.40 -3.88 2.58
N HIS A 116 -11.12 -3.38 3.58
CA HIS A 116 -12.44 -3.88 3.91
C HIS A 116 -13.46 -3.57 2.79
N GLU A 117 -13.50 -2.33 2.30
CA GLU A 117 -14.46 -1.89 1.26
C GLU A 117 -14.24 -2.61 -0.07
N GLU A 118 -12.97 -2.82 -0.48
CA GLU A 118 -12.63 -3.39 -1.78
C GLU A 118 -12.56 -4.92 -1.80
N SER A 119 -12.22 -5.56 -0.66
CA SER A 119 -11.98 -7.01 -0.62
C SER A 119 -12.72 -7.77 0.48
N GLY A 120 -13.40 -7.09 1.38
CA GLY A 120 -14.04 -7.71 2.54
C GLY A 120 -13.08 -8.11 3.66
N TRP A 121 -11.77 -7.87 3.53
CA TRP A 121 -10.80 -8.17 4.58
C TRP A 121 -10.61 -6.97 5.52
N ARG A 122 -10.91 -7.15 6.79
CA ARG A 122 -10.78 -6.14 7.84
C ARG A 122 -9.75 -6.53 8.89
N TRP A 123 -9.18 -5.54 9.55
CA TRP A 123 -8.32 -5.76 10.71
C TRP A 123 -9.08 -6.46 11.84
N ALA A 124 -8.50 -7.53 12.39
CA ALA A 124 -9.19 -8.39 13.34
C ALA A 124 -9.31 -7.78 14.76
N ASP A 125 -8.32 -6.96 15.16
CA ASP A 125 -8.26 -6.42 16.51
C ASP A 125 -9.10 -5.14 16.68
N ALA A 126 -9.59 -4.90 17.88
CA ALA A 126 -10.33 -3.68 18.20
C ALA A 126 -9.43 -2.42 18.28
N ALA A 127 -8.14 -2.60 18.61
CA ALA A 127 -7.13 -1.54 18.61
C ALA A 127 -6.50 -1.40 17.22
N LEU A 128 -6.18 -0.17 16.81
CA LEU A 128 -5.44 0.05 15.56
C LEU A 128 -4.03 -0.54 15.65
N PRO A 129 -3.50 -1.13 14.55
CA PRO A 129 -2.19 -1.74 14.58
C PRO A 129 -1.07 -0.72 14.78
N GLY A 130 -0.03 -1.14 15.49
CA GLY A 130 1.26 -0.46 15.49
C GLY A 130 2.15 -0.99 14.36
N LEU A 131 2.99 -0.14 13.79
CA LEU A 131 3.99 -0.61 12.84
C LEU A 131 5.07 -1.44 13.55
N ASN A 132 5.44 -2.56 12.92
CA ASN A 132 6.51 -3.50 13.34
C ASN A 132 6.27 -4.34 14.60
N ASN A 133 5.23 -4.10 15.40
CA ASN A 133 4.97 -4.88 16.60
C ASN A 133 4.02 -6.07 16.40
N THR A 134 3.33 -6.10 15.23
CA THR A 134 2.24 -7.05 14.97
C THR A 134 2.36 -7.74 13.62
N GLY A 135 3.54 -7.66 12.97
CA GLY A 135 3.73 -8.09 11.58
C GLY A 135 3.16 -7.10 10.55
N PHE A 136 2.72 -5.92 10.99
CA PHE A 136 2.29 -4.85 10.10
C PHE A 136 3.51 -4.03 9.68
N CYS A 137 3.88 -4.10 8.39
CA CYS A 137 5.08 -3.46 7.86
C CYS A 137 4.72 -2.29 6.95
N TYR A 138 5.54 -1.24 6.97
CA TYR A 138 5.52 -0.21 5.94
C TYR A 138 6.50 -0.58 4.83
N LEU A 139 6.02 -0.81 3.60
CA LEU A 139 6.87 -1.27 2.48
C LEU A 139 7.51 -0.13 1.70
N GLY A 140 6.85 1.00 1.57
CA GLY A 140 7.35 2.10 0.77
C GLY A 140 6.26 2.98 0.20
N ARG A 141 6.63 3.85 -0.73
CA ARG A 141 5.70 4.78 -1.36
C ARG A 141 5.97 4.96 -2.84
N ALA A 142 4.92 5.32 -3.57
CA ALA A 142 5.03 5.65 -4.99
C ALA A 142 4.28 6.95 -5.31
N ILE A 143 4.77 7.68 -6.30
CA ILE A 143 4.13 8.89 -6.81
C ILE A 143 3.83 8.69 -8.28
N THR A 144 2.54 8.77 -8.66
CA THR A 144 2.07 8.66 -10.04
C THR A 144 2.78 9.68 -10.96
N PRO A 145 3.07 9.33 -12.23
CA PRO A 145 3.69 10.22 -13.20
C PRO A 145 3.05 11.62 -13.26
N ALA A 146 3.83 12.64 -13.59
CA ALA A 146 3.37 14.03 -13.61
C ALA A 146 2.25 14.27 -14.63
N GLN A 147 2.29 13.55 -15.75
CA GLN A 147 1.36 13.67 -16.86
C GLN A 147 0.04 12.90 -16.64
N SER A 148 -0.05 12.08 -15.58
CA SER A 148 -1.26 11.33 -15.30
C SER A 148 -2.43 12.26 -14.94
N PRO A 149 -3.64 12.05 -15.49
CA PRO A 149 -4.81 12.88 -15.21
C PRO A 149 -5.28 12.76 -13.77
N ARG A 150 -4.93 11.66 -13.11
CA ARG A 150 -5.12 11.42 -11.68
C ARG A 150 -3.81 11.01 -11.07
N ARG A 151 -3.42 11.71 -10.02
CA ARG A 151 -2.15 11.45 -9.36
C ARG A 151 -2.36 11.11 -7.90
N PHE A 152 -1.59 10.12 -7.46
CA PHE A 152 -1.58 9.65 -6.09
C PHE A 152 -0.15 9.65 -5.54
N HIS A 153 -0.04 9.96 -4.27
CA HIS A 153 1.11 9.64 -3.45
C HIS A 153 0.71 8.47 -2.55
N ALA A 154 0.89 7.28 -3.07
CA ALA A 154 0.46 6.04 -2.42
C ALA A 154 1.52 5.55 -1.42
N ARG A 155 1.06 5.09 -0.24
CA ARG A 155 1.85 4.37 0.77
C ARG A 155 1.42 2.92 0.77
N PHE A 156 2.37 2.03 0.86
CA PHE A 156 2.13 0.59 0.81
C PHE A 156 2.48 -0.05 2.15
N PHE A 157 1.51 -0.74 2.70
CA PHE A 157 1.65 -1.48 3.94
C PHE A 157 1.46 -2.97 3.66
N ALA A 158 2.05 -3.82 4.50
CA ALA A 158 1.84 -5.26 4.42
C ALA A 158 1.44 -5.83 5.77
N VAL A 159 0.60 -6.86 5.75
CA VAL A 159 0.08 -7.53 6.94
C VAL A 159 -0.10 -9.03 6.65
N PRO A 160 0.25 -9.92 7.60
CA PRO A 160 -0.06 -11.34 7.43
C PRO A 160 -1.56 -11.58 7.53
N GLN A 161 -2.06 -12.54 6.75
CA GLN A 161 -3.49 -12.90 6.69
C GLN A 161 -4.07 -13.21 8.07
N GLU A 162 -3.28 -13.83 8.95
CA GLU A 162 -3.71 -14.24 10.29
C GLU A 162 -4.12 -13.07 11.21
N ARG A 163 -3.72 -11.85 10.83
CA ARG A 163 -4.12 -10.61 11.53
C ARG A 163 -5.36 -9.96 10.93
N MET A 164 -5.90 -10.53 9.87
CA MET A 164 -7.06 -10.04 9.17
C MET A 164 -8.22 -11.01 9.33
N GLN A 165 -9.43 -10.50 9.24
CA GLN A 165 -10.67 -11.28 9.28
C GLN A 165 -11.48 -10.98 8.03
N GLN A 166 -11.93 -12.02 7.34
CA GLN A 166 -12.83 -11.86 6.21
C GLN A 166 -14.25 -11.60 6.70
N ASP A 167 -14.89 -10.58 6.15
CA ASP A 167 -16.31 -10.30 6.35
C ASP A 167 -17.11 -11.00 5.26
N PRO A 168 -17.91 -12.02 5.59
CA PRO A 168 -18.67 -12.77 4.59
C PRO A 168 -19.80 -11.98 3.96
N HIS A 169 -20.15 -10.81 4.51
CA HIS A 169 -21.23 -9.95 4.03
C HIS A 169 -20.73 -8.71 3.26
N ALA A 170 -19.41 -8.56 3.08
CA ALA A 170 -18.88 -7.44 2.34
C ALA A 170 -19.01 -7.67 0.83
N ASP A 171 -19.68 -6.74 0.16
CA ASP A 171 -19.69 -6.65 -1.30
C ASP A 171 -18.42 -5.92 -1.76
N GLY A 172 -17.34 -6.67 -1.96
CA GLY A 172 -16.07 -6.11 -2.40
C GLY A 172 -16.18 -5.38 -3.74
N GLU A 173 -15.52 -4.22 -3.84
CA GLU A 173 -15.49 -3.45 -5.10
C GLU A 173 -14.57 -4.05 -6.15
N LEU A 174 -13.52 -4.76 -5.73
CA LEU A 174 -12.61 -5.46 -6.62
C LEU A 174 -13.23 -6.77 -7.10
N LEU A 175 -13.03 -7.04 -8.39
CA LEU A 175 -13.45 -8.29 -9.01
C LEU A 175 -12.34 -9.34 -8.88
N ASP A 176 -12.71 -10.62 -9.03
CA ASP A 176 -11.77 -11.73 -9.17
C ASP A 176 -10.64 -11.68 -8.13
N LEU A 177 -11.03 -11.59 -6.85
CA LEU A 177 -10.08 -11.65 -5.73
C LEU A 177 -9.38 -13.00 -5.71
N ARG A 178 -8.04 -12.97 -5.70
CA ARG A 178 -7.22 -14.19 -5.69
C ARG A 178 -5.93 -14.02 -4.92
N TRP A 179 -5.40 -15.12 -4.45
CA TRP A 179 -4.06 -15.21 -3.90
C TRP A 179 -3.06 -15.43 -5.03
N VAL A 180 -2.07 -14.56 -5.14
CA VAL A 180 -1.09 -14.53 -6.25
C VAL A 180 0.30 -14.80 -5.67
N ASP A 181 1.04 -15.74 -6.26
CA ASP A 181 2.44 -15.98 -5.89
C ASP A 181 3.28 -14.73 -6.21
N VAL A 182 3.97 -14.23 -5.19
CA VAL A 182 4.81 -13.03 -5.29
C VAL A 182 5.94 -13.16 -6.32
N ARG A 183 6.41 -14.40 -6.56
CA ARG A 183 7.52 -14.67 -7.49
C ARG A 183 7.05 -14.82 -8.95
N ASN A 184 5.81 -15.23 -9.12
CA ASN A 184 5.23 -15.48 -10.42
C ASN A 184 3.78 -14.99 -10.43
N PRO A 185 3.53 -13.71 -10.73
CA PRO A 185 2.18 -13.15 -10.78
C PRO A 185 1.35 -13.62 -11.99
N GLU A 186 1.74 -14.76 -12.64
CA GLU A 186 0.96 -15.51 -13.63
C GLU A 186 0.47 -14.69 -14.83
N ASP A 187 1.28 -13.94 -15.48
CA ASP A 187 0.90 -13.10 -16.62
C ASP A 187 -0.30 -12.16 -16.35
N LEU A 188 -0.59 -11.90 -15.08
CA LEU A 188 -1.66 -10.99 -14.71
C LEU A 188 -1.34 -9.56 -15.20
N PRO A 189 -2.32 -8.85 -15.73
CA PRO A 189 -2.15 -7.45 -16.09
C PRO A 189 -1.95 -6.61 -14.80
N ILE A 190 -0.70 -6.46 -14.39
CA ILE A 190 -0.26 -5.62 -13.29
C ILE A 190 0.58 -4.45 -13.81
N ILE A 191 0.72 -3.41 -12.99
CA ILE A 191 1.55 -2.25 -13.33
C ILE A 191 2.89 -2.31 -12.58
N ASP A 192 3.86 -1.55 -13.06
CA ASP A 192 5.23 -1.46 -12.54
C ASP A 192 5.32 -1.26 -11.03
N VAL A 193 4.48 -0.38 -10.45
CA VAL A 193 4.44 -0.16 -8.99
C VAL A 193 3.95 -1.40 -8.25
N THR A 194 3.03 -2.17 -8.82
CA THR A 194 2.53 -3.41 -8.21
C THR A 194 3.64 -4.45 -8.17
N GLU A 195 4.30 -4.69 -9.30
CA GLU A 195 5.43 -5.61 -9.41
C GLU A 195 6.57 -5.22 -8.44
N PHE A 196 6.90 -3.93 -8.41
CA PHE A 196 7.91 -3.41 -7.50
C PHE A 196 7.57 -3.68 -6.03
N MET A 197 6.32 -3.47 -5.60
CA MET A 197 5.92 -3.69 -4.21
C MET A 197 5.86 -5.17 -3.83
N LEU A 198 5.56 -6.08 -4.78
CA LEU A 198 5.69 -7.53 -4.56
C LEU A 198 7.17 -7.89 -4.26
N ALA A 199 8.10 -7.34 -5.01
CA ALA A 199 9.54 -7.56 -4.77
C ALA A 199 9.99 -6.97 -3.41
N GLU A 200 9.51 -5.79 -3.04
CA GLU A 200 9.83 -5.18 -1.73
C GLU A 200 9.24 -5.98 -0.56
N LEU A 201 8.05 -6.56 -0.70
CA LEU A 201 7.50 -7.47 0.29
C LEU A 201 8.40 -8.70 0.48
N GLN A 202 8.86 -9.30 -0.61
CA GLN A 202 9.78 -10.45 -0.54
C GLN A 202 11.10 -10.09 0.16
N ARG A 203 11.65 -8.90 -0.12
CA ARG A 203 12.85 -8.40 0.56
C ARG A 203 12.63 -8.19 2.05
N GLU A 204 11.49 -7.61 2.44
CA GLU A 204 11.10 -7.41 3.84
C GLU A 204 11.05 -8.75 4.59
N LEU A 205 10.30 -9.71 4.07
CA LEU A 205 10.05 -10.99 4.73
C LEU A 205 11.27 -11.95 4.72
N THR A 206 12.30 -11.63 3.96
CA THR A 206 13.59 -12.36 3.96
C THR A 206 14.68 -11.65 4.75
N GLY A 207 14.37 -10.56 5.45
CA GLY A 207 15.34 -9.78 6.24
C GLY A 207 16.42 -9.07 5.39
N LYS A 208 16.19 -8.92 4.09
CA LYS A 208 17.15 -8.29 3.15
C LYS A 208 16.92 -6.79 2.97
N ARG A 209 16.02 -6.21 3.77
CA ARG A 209 15.64 -4.83 3.63
C ARG A 209 16.25 -3.97 4.73
N ALA A 210 17.04 -2.97 4.32
CA ALA A 210 17.66 -1.98 5.21
C ALA A 210 17.19 -0.55 4.96
N ASP A 211 16.27 -0.37 4.02
CA ASP A 211 15.82 0.94 3.54
C ASP A 211 14.34 0.93 3.13
N VAL A 212 13.77 2.10 2.98
CA VAL A 212 12.40 2.29 2.49
C VAL A 212 12.41 2.99 1.14
N PRO A 213 11.85 2.39 0.08
CA PRO A 213 11.86 2.96 -1.25
C PRO A 213 10.79 4.03 -1.47
N LEU A 214 11.15 5.00 -2.31
CA LEU A 214 10.23 5.83 -3.06
C LEU A 214 10.37 5.50 -4.54
N LEU A 215 9.32 4.98 -5.16
CA LEU A 215 9.21 4.88 -6.60
C LEU A 215 8.56 6.16 -7.14
N CYS A 216 9.21 6.81 -8.08
CA CYS A 216 8.67 7.99 -8.76
C CYS A 216 9.09 8.00 -10.23
N TYR A 217 8.59 8.97 -11.00
CA TYR A 217 8.89 9.09 -12.43
C TYR A 217 9.54 10.44 -12.71
N VAL A 218 10.61 10.40 -13.47
CA VAL A 218 11.33 11.58 -13.97
C VAL A 218 11.51 11.42 -15.47
N ASN A 219 10.96 12.34 -16.26
CA ASN A 219 10.94 12.25 -17.73
C ASN A 219 10.39 10.89 -18.21
N ASP A 220 9.27 10.47 -17.64
CA ASP A 220 8.56 9.21 -17.90
C ASP A 220 9.36 7.92 -17.61
N ARG A 221 10.50 8.03 -16.95
CA ARG A 221 11.30 6.89 -16.50
C ARG A 221 11.13 6.65 -15.01
N VAL A 222 11.00 5.39 -14.63
CA VAL A 222 10.99 4.98 -13.23
C VAL A 222 12.31 5.38 -12.55
N ARG A 223 12.20 5.94 -11.37
CA ARG A 223 13.30 6.27 -10.46
C ARG A 223 12.99 5.75 -9.07
N ILE A 224 13.93 5.02 -8.49
CA ILE A 224 13.81 4.50 -7.13
C ILE A 224 14.81 5.26 -6.26
N ARG A 225 14.30 5.91 -5.23
CA ARG A 225 15.11 6.53 -4.18
C ARG A 225 14.91 5.72 -2.91
N ARG A 226 16.00 5.36 -2.23
CA ARG A 226 15.96 4.60 -1.00
C ARG A 226 16.36 5.47 0.17
N LEU A 227 15.55 5.42 1.24
CA LEU A 227 15.80 6.16 2.48
C LEU A 227 16.23 5.16 3.54
N SER A 228 17.37 5.41 4.18
CA SER A 228 17.77 4.62 5.36
C SER A 228 16.74 4.80 6.47
N THR A 229 16.34 3.70 7.08
CA THR A 229 15.45 3.69 8.26
C THR A 229 16.22 3.42 9.56
N SER A 230 17.55 3.46 9.49
CA SER A 230 18.36 3.37 10.70
C SER A 230 18.05 4.55 11.63
N PRO A 231 17.81 4.28 12.93
CA PRO A 231 17.53 5.33 13.91
C PRO A 231 18.71 6.27 14.10
#